data_f28a604925a7ebd5041e84d42790051c
#
_entry.id   f28a604925a7ebd5041e84d42790051c
#
_cell.length_a   1.000
_cell.length_b   1.000
_cell.length_c   1.000
_cell.angle_alpha   90.00
_cell.angle_beta   90.00
_cell.angle_gamma   90.00
#
_symmetry.space_group_name_H-M   'P 1'
#
loop_
_entity.id
_entity.type
_entity.pdbx_description
1 polymer ?
#
loop_
_entity_poly.entity_id
_entity_poly.type
_entity_poly.pdbx_seq_one_letter_code
_entity_poly.pdbx_strand_id
1 'polypeptide(L)'
;MEEGWNTKKMIKRIVMSKTYKQSSKPTPFKSKIDPKNYYLSHFPRQKLTAEMIRDNILVSSGLFVDKVGGPSVKPYQPPGLWDELTGGSTTNSLKRYIMSTDGNQYRRSLYTYWKRTAPPPGMITFDAATRDYCTVERQRTSTPLQSLVLLNDPPVSYTHLTLPTKRIV
;
A
#
# COMPACT_ATOMS: atom_id res chain seq x y z
N MET A 1 14.51 29.87 10.36
CA MET A 1 13.78 29.96 9.08
C MET A 1 14.74 30.13 7.87
N GLU A 2 15.98 29.71 8.01
CA GLU A 2 17.04 29.90 6.99
C GLU A 2 16.95 28.97 5.78
N GLU A 3 16.00 28.03 5.72
CA GLU A 3 15.96 26.99 4.69
C GLU A 3 14.73 27.05 3.77
N GLY A 4 13.97 28.15 3.80
CA GLY A 4 12.91 28.42 2.82
C GLY A 4 11.88 27.32 2.64
N TRP A 5 11.21 26.85 3.72
CA TRP A 5 10.07 25.90 3.66
C TRP A 5 10.28 24.65 2.75
N ASN A 6 11.52 24.20 2.60
CA ASN A 6 11.84 23.05 1.77
C ASN A 6 11.44 21.74 2.46
N THR A 7 10.23 21.27 2.17
CA THR A 7 9.65 20.04 2.76
C THR A 7 10.50 18.80 2.48
N LYS A 8 11.10 18.67 1.30
CA LYS A 8 11.97 17.53 0.96
C LYS A 8 13.23 17.50 1.85
N LYS A 9 13.82 18.67 2.13
CA LYS A 9 15.00 18.75 2.99
C LYS A 9 14.65 18.40 4.44
N MET A 10 13.48 18.84 4.92
CA MET A 10 12.99 18.48 6.24
C MET A 10 12.73 16.97 6.37
N ILE A 11 12.03 16.35 5.41
CA ILE A 11 11.80 14.90 5.38
C ILE A 11 13.14 14.16 5.36
N LYS A 12 14.09 14.57 4.51
CA LYS A 12 15.41 13.96 4.46
C LYS A 12 16.12 14.01 5.82
N ARG A 13 16.05 15.13 6.56
CA ARG A 13 16.62 15.23 7.91
C ARG A 13 16.00 14.23 8.88
N ILE A 14 14.67 14.09 8.85
CA ILE A 14 13.95 13.15 9.71
C ILE A 14 14.39 11.70 9.41
N VAL A 15 14.31 11.27 8.17
CA VAL A 15 14.63 9.87 7.81
C VAL A 15 16.13 9.54 7.94
N MET A 16 17.00 10.55 7.88
CA MET A 16 18.43 10.38 8.10
C MET A 16 18.84 10.43 9.57
N SER A 17 17.92 10.79 10.47
CA SER A 17 18.22 10.88 11.91
C SER A 17 18.55 9.49 12.48
N LYS A 18 19.39 9.46 13.53
CA LYS A 18 19.73 8.24 14.25
C LYS A 18 18.49 7.58 14.85
N THR A 19 17.55 8.38 15.37
CA THR A 19 16.28 7.92 15.94
C THR A 19 15.42 7.18 14.93
N TYR A 20 15.29 7.72 13.72
CA TYR A 20 14.51 7.08 12.66
C TYR A 20 15.15 5.77 12.16
N LYS A 21 16.48 5.72 12.11
CA LYS A 21 17.26 4.56 11.62
C LYS A 21 17.45 3.46 12.67
N GLN A 22 16.87 3.58 13.85
CA GLN A 22 16.99 2.56 14.89
C GLN A 22 16.35 1.25 14.46
N SER A 23 16.91 0.14 14.98
CA SER A 23 16.29 -1.18 14.85
C SER A 23 14.91 -1.22 15.52
N SER A 24 13.95 -1.90 14.91
CA SER A 24 12.65 -2.18 15.51
C SER A 24 12.65 -3.34 16.52
N LYS A 25 13.81 -4.01 16.71
CA LYS A 25 13.97 -5.08 17.71
C LYS A 25 14.55 -4.47 18.97
N PRO A 26 13.78 -4.32 20.06
CA PRO A 26 14.31 -3.84 21.33
C PRO A 26 15.25 -4.90 21.93
N THR A 27 16.31 -4.45 22.60
CA THR A 27 17.09 -5.34 23.45
C THR A 27 16.33 -5.60 24.75
N PRO A 28 16.58 -6.75 25.47
CA PRO A 28 15.91 -7.03 26.74
C PRO A 28 16.05 -5.91 27.78
N PHE A 29 17.21 -5.23 27.77
CA PHE A 29 17.48 -4.09 28.64
C PHE A 29 16.58 -2.88 28.31
N LYS A 30 16.45 -2.53 27.03
CA LYS A 30 15.57 -1.44 26.58
C LYS A 30 14.10 -1.71 26.88
N SER A 31 13.65 -2.96 26.69
CA SER A 31 12.28 -3.36 27.01
C SER A 31 11.95 -3.26 28.51
N LYS A 32 12.93 -3.42 29.39
CA LYS A 32 12.73 -3.24 30.85
C LYS A 32 12.65 -1.78 31.24
N ILE A 33 13.49 -0.91 30.64
CA ILE A 33 13.55 0.51 31.02
C ILE A 33 12.41 1.31 30.37
N ASP A 34 12.12 1.02 29.09
CA ASP A 34 11.13 1.77 28.30
C ASP A 34 10.16 0.81 27.58
N PRO A 35 9.28 0.10 28.32
CA PRO A 35 8.36 -0.87 27.73
C PRO A 35 7.35 -0.23 26.76
N LYS A 36 7.03 1.05 26.93
CA LYS A 36 6.09 1.79 26.08
C LYS A 36 6.78 2.64 25.01
N ASN A 37 8.10 2.56 24.92
CA ASN A 37 8.91 3.31 23.96
C ASN A 37 8.69 4.84 23.98
N TYR A 38 8.46 5.42 25.16
CA TYR A 38 8.31 6.87 25.31
C TYR A 38 9.59 7.65 24.96
N TYR A 39 10.76 7.05 25.23
CA TYR A 39 12.06 7.67 24.93
C TYR A 39 12.60 7.31 23.55
N LEU A 40 11.77 6.73 22.67
CA LEU A 40 12.16 6.31 21.33
C LEU A 40 13.43 5.45 21.33
N SER A 41 13.51 4.53 22.27
CA SER A 41 14.67 3.64 22.46
C SER A 41 14.84 2.63 21.31
N HIS A 42 13.79 2.39 20.54
CA HIS A 42 13.76 1.56 19.33
C HIS A 42 12.72 2.12 18.34
N PHE A 43 12.81 1.73 17.06
CA PHE A 43 11.83 2.13 16.08
C PHE A 43 10.49 1.40 16.32
N PRO A 44 9.35 2.08 16.36
CA PRO A 44 8.06 1.43 16.56
C PRO A 44 7.72 0.52 15.38
N ARG A 45 7.28 -0.71 15.67
CA ARG A 45 6.74 -1.60 14.64
C ARG A 45 5.33 -1.16 14.28
N GLN A 46 5.18 -0.70 13.06
CA GLN A 46 3.88 -0.31 12.53
C GLN A 46 3.58 -1.11 11.27
N LYS A 47 2.31 -1.51 11.14
CA LYS A 47 1.83 -2.11 9.90
C LYS A 47 1.72 -1.02 8.82
N LEU A 48 2.14 -1.34 7.61
CA LEU A 48 2.00 -0.43 6.47
C LEU A 48 0.52 -0.25 6.13
N THR A 49 0.17 0.92 5.61
CA THR A 49 -1.18 1.16 5.06
C THR A 49 -1.37 0.38 3.77
N ALA A 50 -2.61 0.16 3.36
CA ALA A 50 -2.95 -0.54 2.12
C ALA A 50 -2.24 0.05 0.90
N GLU A 51 -2.19 1.38 0.84
CA GLU A 51 -1.53 2.11 -0.24
C GLU A 51 -0.01 1.86 -0.25
N MET A 52 0.62 1.88 0.93
CA MET A 52 2.05 1.61 1.07
C MET A 52 2.39 0.15 0.75
N ILE A 53 1.54 -0.80 1.13
CA ILE A 53 1.73 -2.22 0.81
C ILE A 53 1.74 -2.39 -0.71
N ARG A 54 0.72 -1.88 -1.41
CA ARG A 54 0.63 -1.99 -2.86
C ARG A 54 1.79 -1.29 -3.57
N ASP A 55 2.13 -0.07 -3.17
CA ASP A 55 3.24 0.66 -3.79
C ASP A 55 4.58 -0.05 -3.57
N ASN A 56 4.80 -0.64 -2.39
CA ASN A 56 5.99 -1.44 -2.10
C ASN A 56 6.07 -2.69 -2.98
N ILE A 57 4.95 -3.40 -3.17
CA ILE A 57 4.88 -4.55 -4.07
C ILE A 57 5.22 -4.13 -5.50
N LEU A 58 4.66 -3.03 -5.99
CA LEU A 58 4.95 -2.54 -7.34
C LEU A 58 6.41 -2.15 -7.53
N VAL A 59 7.01 -1.50 -6.53
CA VAL A 59 8.44 -1.14 -6.57
C VAL A 59 9.33 -2.38 -6.54
N SER A 60 9.03 -3.35 -5.66
CA SER A 60 9.82 -4.57 -5.53
C SER A 60 9.72 -5.48 -6.76
N SER A 61 8.58 -5.47 -7.45
CA SER A 61 8.38 -6.20 -8.71
C SER A 61 9.01 -5.52 -9.94
N GLY A 62 9.43 -4.26 -9.82
CA GLY A 62 9.91 -3.48 -10.96
C GLY A 62 8.81 -3.00 -11.92
N LEU A 63 7.53 -3.21 -11.57
CA LEU A 63 6.39 -2.80 -12.38
C LEU A 63 5.97 -1.34 -12.14
N PHE A 64 6.53 -0.70 -11.12
CA PHE A 64 6.10 0.62 -10.67
C PHE A 64 6.27 1.70 -11.76
N VAL A 65 5.20 2.41 -12.05
CA VAL A 65 5.19 3.54 -13.00
C VAL A 65 5.10 4.85 -12.23
N ASP A 66 6.21 5.60 -12.19
CA ASP A 66 6.30 6.90 -11.51
C ASP A 66 5.87 8.04 -12.44
N LYS A 67 4.56 8.12 -12.69
CA LYS A 67 3.95 9.20 -13.46
C LYS A 67 3.12 10.08 -12.53
N VAL A 68 3.51 11.33 -12.38
CA VAL A 68 2.80 12.31 -11.55
C VAL A 68 1.73 13.04 -12.37
N GLY A 69 0.56 13.24 -11.76
CA GLY A 69 -0.58 13.92 -12.40
C GLY A 69 -1.39 13.03 -13.35
N GLY A 70 -2.40 13.59 -13.96
CA GLY A 70 -3.29 12.88 -14.88
C GLY A 70 -4.48 12.19 -14.19
N PRO A 71 -5.32 11.47 -14.96
CA PRO A 71 -6.53 10.83 -14.45
C PRO A 71 -6.24 9.66 -13.51
N SER A 72 -7.28 9.24 -12.79
CA SER A 72 -7.26 8.03 -11.98
C SER A 72 -7.08 6.77 -12.84
N VAL A 73 -6.50 5.74 -12.26
CA VAL A 73 -6.22 4.47 -12.92
C VAL A 73 -6.99 3.34 -12.26
N LYS A 74 -7.32 2.33 -13.04
CA LYS A 74 -8.04 1.14 -12.61
C LYS A 74 -7.08 -0.04 -12.59
N PRO A 75 -6.53 -0.42 -11.41
CA PRO A 75 -5.68 -1.60 -11.28
C PRO A 75 -6.45 -2.90 -11.53
N TYR A 76 -5.74 -4.01 -11.51
CA TYR A 76 -6.38 -5.32 -11.58
C TYR A 76 -7.41 -5.50 -10.45
N GLN A 77 -8.55 -6.05 -10.81
CA GLN A 77 -9.55 -6.57 -9.88
C GLN A 77 -10.06 -7.91 -10.40
N PRO A 78 -10.45 -8.83 -9.52
CA PRO A 78 -11.08 -10.08 -9.93
C PRO A 78 -12.31 -9.82 -10.81
N PRO A 79 -12.53 -10.61 -11.86
CA PRO A 79 -13.71 -10.49 -12.70
C PRO A 79 -14.99 -10.80 -11.91
N GLY A 80 -16.12 -10.24 -12.34
CA GLY A 80 -17.44 -10.48 -11.74
C GLY A 80 -17.79 -9.58 -10.55
N LEU A 81 -16.81 -9.01 -9.87
CA LEU A 81 -17.05 -8.20 -8.66
C LEU A 81 -18.04 -7.03 -8.88
N TRP A 82 -17.94 -6.38 -10.03
CA TRP A 82 -18.82 -5.25 -10.36
C TRP A 82 -20.17 -5.71 -10.89
N ASP A 83 -20.24 -6.88 -11.48
CA ASP A 83 -21.48 -7.46 -12.03
C ASP A 83 -22.44 -7.82 -10.89
N GLU A 84 -21.94 -8.37 -9.80
CA GLU A 84 -22.71 -8.63 -8.57
C GLU A 84 -23.32 -7.35 -7.99
N LEU A 85 -22.53 -6.27 -7.92
CA LEU A 85 -22.97 -4.99 -7.37
C LEU A 85 -23.92 -4.21 -8.28
N THR A 86 -24.00 -4.56 -9.56
CA THR A 86 -24.83 -3.86 -10.55
C THR A 86 -26.04 -4.67 -11.00
N GLY A 87 -26.28 -5.84 -10.37
CA GLY A 87 -27.39 -6.72 -10.71
C GLY A 87 -27.30 -7.28 -12.14
N GLY A 88 -26.10 -7.53 -12.64
CA GLY A 88 -25.86 -8.15 -13.96
C GLY A 88 -26.17 -7.24 -15.17
N SER A 89 -26.54 -5.97 -14.94
CA SER A 89 -26.85 -5.04 -16.03
C SER A 89 -25.57 -4.53 -16.72
N THR A 90 -25.23 -5.14 -17.85
CA THR A 90 -24.04 -4.83 -18.65
C THR A 90 -24.20 -3.64 -19.60
N THR A 91 -25.41 -3.07 -19.71
CA THR A 91 -25.76 -2.06 -20.71
C THR A 91 -25.19 -0.66 -20.44
N ASN A 92 -24.67 -0.40 -19.24
CA ASN A 92 -24.20 0.92 -18.88
C ASN A 92 -22.67 0.92 -18.68
N SER A 93 -21.93 1.65 -19.51
CA SER A 93 -20.47 1.75 -19.45
C SER A 93 -19.93 2.20 -18.09
N LEU A 94 -20.72 2.94 -17.30
CA LEU A 94 -20.40 3.35 -15.93
C LEU A 94 -20.46 2.20 -14.91
N LYS A 95 -21.08 1.09 -15.29
CA LYS A 95 -21.26 -0.10 -14.44
C LYS A 95 -20.19 -1.16 -14.69
N ARG A 96 -19.44 -1.06 -15.78
CA ARG A 96 -18.38 -2.02 -16.14
C ARG A 96 -17.02 -1.56 -15.66
N TYR A 97 -16.31 -2.43 -14.97
CA TYR A 97 -14.90 -2.20 -14.65
C TYR A 97 -14.02 -2.60 -15.83
N ILE A 98 -13.33 -1.63 -16.40
CA ILE A 98 -12.34 -1.86 -17.45
C ILE A 98 -10.99 -1.49 -16.85
N MET A 99 -10.11 -2.49 -16.71
CA MET A 99 -8.75 -2.29 -16.20
C MET A 99 -7.99 -1.33 -17.12
N SER A 100 -7.18 -0.46 -16.53
CA SER A 100 -6.27 0.40 -17.29
C SER A 100 -5.21 -0.44 -17.98
N THR A 101 -4.82 -0.03 -19.18
CA THR A 101 -3.79 -0.66 -20.02
C THR A 101 -2.51 0.17 -20.05
N ASP A 102 -1.53 -0.24 -20.85
CA ASP A 102 -0.29 0.49 -21.14
C ASP A 102 0.58 0.79 -19.90
N GLY A 103 0.55 -0.12 -18.92
CA GLY A 103 1.28 0.04 -17.67
C GLY A 103 0.63 1.01 -16.67
N ASN A 104 -0.41 1.74 -17.05
CA ASN A 104 -1.07 2.69 -16.15
C ASN A 104 -1.68 2.04 -14.91
N GLN A 105 -2.05 0.75 -14.98
CA GLN A 105 -2.52 -0.03 -13.83
C GLN A 105 -1.48 -0.13 -12.70
N TYR A 106 -0.20 0.09 -12.98
CA TYR A 106 0.91 -0.01 -12.04
C TYR A 106 1.37 1.34 -11.46
N ARG A 107 0.58 2.39 -11.67
CA ARG A 107 0.84 3.70 -11.05
C ARG A 107 0.62 3.66 -9.54
N ARG A 108 1.13 4.68 -8.86
CA ARG A 108 0.96 4.86 -7.39
C ARG A 108 -0.46 4.66 -6.94
N SER A 109 -0.65 4.05 -5.80
CA SER A 109 -1.94 3.81 -5.16
C SER A 109 -2.76 5.08 -4.95
N LEU A 110 -2.10 6.24 -4.85
CA LEU A 110 -2.74 7.56 -4.81
C LEU A 110 -3.69 7.79 -6.01
N TYR A 111 -3.36 7.27 -7.18
CA TYR A 111 -4.13 7.42 -8.42
C TYR A 111 -5.18 6.32 -8.63
N THR A 112 -5.30 5.36 -7.71
CA THR A 112 -6.28 4.28 -7.82
C THR A 112 -7.71 4.84 -7.84
N TYR A 113 -8.46 4.47 -8.88
CA TYR A 113 -9.88 4.82 -8.98
C TYR A 113 -10.66 4.22 -7.81
N TRP A 114 -11.43 5.06 -7.14
CA TRP A 114 -12.21 4.67 -5.98
C TRP A 114 -13.69 4.91 -6.23
N LYS A 115 -14.47 3.85 -6.28
CA LYS A 115 -15.93 3.93 -6.31
C LYS A 115 -16.45 3.58 -4.91
N ARG A 116 -17.23 4.46 -4.29
CA ARG A 116 -17.70 4.27 -2.90
C ARG A 116 -18.53 2.99 -2.75
N THR A 117 -19.41 2.69 -3.72
CA THR A 117 -20.23 1.47 -3.73
C THR A 117 -19.46 0.19 -4.05
N ALA A 118 -18.28 0.29 -4.65
CA ALA A 118 -17.43 -0.81 -5.05
C ALA A 118 -15.95 -0.44 -4.85
N PRO A 119 -15.49 -0.28 -3.61
CA PRO A 119 -14.10 0.06 -3.35
C PRO A 119 -13.17 -1.09 -3.76
N PRO A 120 -11.90 -0.81 -4.09
CA PRO A 120 -10.95 -1.84 -4.49
C PRO A 120 -10.77 -2.90 -3.39
N PRO A 121 -11.08 -4.19 -3.65
CA PRO A 121 -11.13 -5.22 -2.61
C PRO A 121 -9.79 -5.44 -1.92
N GLY A 122 -8.68 -5.44 -2.65
CA GLY A 122 -7.35 -5.54 -2.06
C GLY A 122 -7.04 -4.41 -1.09
N MET A 123 -7.48 -3.17 -1.39
CA MET A 123 -7.30 -2.04 -0.49
C MET A 123 -8.12 -2.20 0.80
N ILE A 124 -9.38 -2.60 0.69
CA ILE A 124 -10.28 -2.81 1.85
C ILE A 124 -9.75 -3.95 2.73
N THR A 125 -9.27 -5.03 2.14
CA THR A 125 -8.68 -6.16 2.88
C THR A 125 -7.49 -5.71 3.75
N PHE A 126 -6.78 -4.66 3.34
CA PHE A 126 -5.68 -4.05 4.10
C PHE A 126 -6.10 -2.80 4.88
N ASP A 127 -7.35 -2.73 5.31
CA ASP A 127 -7.89 -1.68 6.19
C ASP A 127 -7.81 -0.26 5.57
N ALA A 128 -7.91 -0.12 4.26
CA ALA A 128 -8.05 1.19 3.65
C ALA A 128 -9.37 1.84 4.09
N ALA A 129 -9.36 3.16 4.28
CA ALA A 129 -10.59 3.89 4.62
C ALA A 129 -11.62 3.77 3.48
N THR A 130 -12.87 3.49 3.83
CA THR A 130 -13.98 3.35 2.87
C THR A 130 -14.30 4.65 2.13
N ARG A 131 -13.92 5.79 2.71
CA ARG A 131 -14.21 7.16 2.24
C ARG A 131 -15.70 7.53 2.32
N ASP A 132 -16.49 6.79 3.09
CA ASP A 132 -17.88 7.10 3.35
C ASP A 132 -18.04 8.10 4.50
N TYR A 133 -17.13 8.03 5.45
CA TYR A 133 -17.08 8.90 6.63
C TYR A 133 -15.63 9.23 7.00
N CYS A 134 -15.48 10.33 7.76
CA CYS A 134 -14.16 10.70 8.28
C CYS A 134 -13.75 9.78 9.43
N THR A 135 -12.57 9.15 9.30
CA THR A 135 -11.97 8.33 10.35
C THR A 135 -10.78 9.05 10.95
N VAL A 136 -10.73 9.14 12.27
CA VAL A 136 -9.59 9.74 12.99
C VAL A 136 -8.39 8.81 12.90
N GLU A 137 -8.61 7.51 13.05
CA GLU A 137 -7.58 6.48 12.99
C GLU A 137 -8.06 5.29 12.15
N ARG A 138 -7.20 4.79 11.28
CA ARG A 138 -7.48 3.59 10.49
C ARG A 138 -7.27 2.35 11.35
N GLN A 139 -8.12 1.37 11.21
CA GLN A 139 -7.90 0.05 11.78
C GLN A 139 -6.61 -0.58 11.21
N ARG A 140 -6.02 -1.47 11.99
CA ARG A 140 -4.82 -2.22 11.61
C ARG A 140 -5.01 -3.66 12.01
N THR A 141 -5.75 -4.40 11.20
CA THR A 141 -6.04 -5.80 11.43
C THR A 141 -4.95 -6.71 10.87
N SER A 142 -4.87 -7.93 11.36
CA SER A 142 -4.02 -8.98 10.77
C SER A 142 -4.89 -10.21 10.57
N THR A 143 -5.29 -10.46 9.32
CA THR A 143 -6.21 -11.53 8.96
C THR A 143 -5.57 -12.51 7.99
N PRO A 144 -5.96 -13.80 8.00
CA PRO A 144 -5.52 -14.78 7.00
C PRO A 144 -5.86 -14.36 5.58
N LEU A 145 -6.98 -13.64 5.40
CA LEU A 145 -7.39 -13.12 4.10
C LEU A 145 -6.35 -12.17 3.49
N GLN A 146 -5.69 -11.37 4.31
CA GLN A 146 -4.61 -10.48 3.82
C GLN A 146 -3.45 -11.28 3.22
N SER A 147 -3.06 -12.39 3.85
CA SER A 147 -2.03 -13.28 3.32
C SER A 147 -2.47 -13.94 2.01
N LEU A 148 -3.74 -14.38 1.93
CA LEU A 148 -4.29 -14.97 0.73
C LEU A 148 -4.33 -13.99 -0.44
N VAL A 149 -4.72 -12.73 -0.18
CA VAL A 149 -4.72 -11.68 -1.21
C VAL A 149 -3.31 -11.44 -1.72
N LEU A 150 -2.29 -11.37 -0.84
CA LEU A 150 -0.90 -11.22 -1.26
C LEU A 150 -0.42 -12.37 -2.13
N LEU A 151 -0.78 -13.61 -1.80
CA LEU A 151 -0.37 -14.79 -2.58
C LEU A 151 -0.97 -14.80 -4.00
N ASN A 152 -2.17 -14.24 -4.17
CA ASN A 152 -2.89 -14.21 -5.44
C ASN A 152 -2.76 -12.88 -6.20
N ASP A 153 -2.06 -11.90 -5.67
CA ASP A 153 -1.87 -10.61 -6.34
C ASP A 153 -0.91 -10.76 -7.54
N PRO A 154 -1.31 -10.34 -8.76
CA PRO A 154 -0.49 -10.48 -9.95
C PRO A 154 0.91 -9.85 -9.85
N PRO A 155 1.09 -8.63 -9.34
CA PRO A 155 2.41 -8.05 -9.05
C PRO A 155 3.26 -8.89 -8.09
N VAL A 156 2.68 -9.50 -7.06
CA VAL A 156 3.41 -10.39 -6.14
C VAL A 156 3.86 -11.66 -6.85
N SER A 157 2.96 -12.29 -7.61
CA SER A 157 3.31 -13.46 -8.43
C SER A 157 4.43 -13.13 -9.42
N TYR A 158 4.41 -11.93 -10.01
CA TYR A 158 5.47 -11.48 -10.91
C TYR A 158 6.83 -11.35 -10.19
N THR A 159 6.87 -10.88 -8.92
CA THR A 159 8.12 -10.85 -8.15
C THR A 159 8.72 -12.23 -7.97
N HIS A 160 7.90 -13.23 -7.67
CA HIS A 160 8.37 -14.61 -7.51
C HIS A 160 8.93 -15.22 -8.80
N LEU A 161 8.37 -14.82 -9.95
CA LEU A 161 8.83 -15.29 -11.25
C LEU A 161 10.11 -14.60 -11.72
N THR A 162 10.31 -13.34 -11.35
CA THR A 162 11.41 -12.50 -11.86
C THR A 162 12.59 -12.38 -10.90
N LEU A 163 12.42 -12.70 -9.62
CA LEU A 163 13.55 -12.77 -8.70
C LEU A 163 14.54 -13.82 -9.22
N PRO A 164 15.81 -13.43 -9.50
CA PRO A 164 16.80 -14.42 -9.87
C PRO A 164 16.91 -15.40 -8.71
N THR A 165 16.52 -16.63 -8.93
CA THR A 165 16.88 -17.73 -8.06
C THR A 165 18.42 -17.80 -8.09
N LYS A 166 19.08 -17.13 -7.16
CA LYS A 166 20.51 -17.36 -6.93
C LYS A 166 20.62 -18.84 -6.62
N ARG A 167 20.98 -19.63 -7.62
CA ARG A 167 21.56 -20.95 -7.37
C ARG A 167 22.78 -20.68 -6.50
N ILE A 168 22.67 -20.99 -5.22
CA ILE A 168 23.82 -21.16 -4.34
C ILE A 168 24.47 -22.43 -4.87
N VAL A 169 25.52 -22.27 -5.64
CA VAL A 169 26.44 -23.35 -5.98
C VAL A 169 27.43 -23.46 -4.83
#